data_68c44a1862ca5d06685ad31cd76410dc
#
_entry.id   68c44a1862ca5d06685ad31cd76410dc
#
_cell.length_a   1.000
_cell.length_b   1.000
_cell.length_c   1.000
_cell.angle_alpha   90.00
_cell.angle_beta   90.00
_cell.angle_gamma   90.00
#
_symmetry.space_group_name_H-M   'P 1'
#
loop_
_entity.id
_entity.type
_entity.pdbx_description
1 polymer ?
#
loop_
_entity_poly.entity_id
_entity_poly.type
_entity_poly.pdbx_seq_one_letter_code
_entity_poly.pdbx_strand_id
1 'polypeptide(L)'
;MRKSFQVPSGRATLAGEIVGRGEPIVFLHARVADRRMWDHPIRTIGATHQAIAYDRRGFGETRARAEDHSSVDDLITVLASVAEERPAILVACSQGGGIALDAALRYPSFVRGLVLIAPNVTGAPKITHPAPIADLVACLAQAESSNDIEKAIEIRTTLWLDGPLQSEGRVIGGVRKLFYEMNSAALGLPPVGANTDPPIAYRRLREISVPTLVMCGNLDLPGIQERSRYLAANLSRGTFYEVSDTAHLPSLERPEEVTNVIAEFIDQCKGEQ
;
A
#
# COMPACT_ATOMS: atom_id res chain seq x y z
N MET A 1 -14.40 -17.53 6.42
CA MET A 1 -15.44 -16.62 6.96
C MET A 1 -14.84 -15.23 7.07
N ARG A 2 -15.51 -14.19 6.58
CA ARG A 2 -15.06 -12.78 6.68
C ARG A 2 -15.57 -12.19 7.98
N LYS A 3 -14.71 -11.54 8.76
CA LYS A 3 -15.04 -10.90 10.04
C LYS A 3 -14.48 -9.48 10.05
N SER A 4 -15.29 -8.51 10.43
CA SER A 4 -14.82 -7.14 10.69
C SER A 4 -14.19 -7.04 12.07
N PHE A 5 -13.23 -6.13 12.22
CA PHE A 5 -12.67 -5.76 13.51
C PHE A 5 -12.54 -4.26 13.66
N GLN A 6 -12.41 -3.82 14.90
CA GLN A 6 -12.08 -2.44 15.26
C GLN A 6 -11.03 -2.48 16.36
N VAL A 7 -9.90 -1.79 16.14
CA VAL A 7 -8.76 -1.76 17.05
C VAL A 7 -8.49 -0.33 17.51
N PRO A 8 -8.55 -0.05 18.82
CA PRO A 8 -8.16 1.27 19.33
C PRO A 8 -6.65 1.50 19.16
N SER A 9 -6.29 2.70 18.69
CA SER A 9 -4.90 3.17 18.62
C SER A 9 -4.88 4.68 18.87
N GLY A 10 -4.41 5.12 20.03
CA GLY A 10 -4.49 6.50 20.47
C GLY A 10 -5.93 7.04 20.38
N ARG A 11 -6.12 8.15 19.65
CA ARG A 11 -7.44 8.76 19.41
C ARG A 11 -8.14 8.24 18.14
N ALA A 12 -7.66 7.10 17.59
CA ALA A 12 -8.29 6.44 16.46
C ALA A 12 -8.90 5.09 16.85
N THR A 13 -9.85 4.66 16.04
CA THR A 13 -10.36 3.30 16.00
C THR A 13 -10.14 2.79 14.57
N LEU A 14 -9.13 1.94 14.41
CA LEU A 14 -8.74 1.37 13.13
C LEU A 14 -9.75 0.29 12.74
N ALA A 15 -10.37 0.42 11.59
CA ALA A 15 -11.35 -0.51 11.06
C ALA A 15 -10.70 -1.45 10.04
N GLY A 16 -11.04 -2.71 10.11
CA GLY A 16 -10.50 -3.70 9.17
C GLY A 16 -11.30 -4.98 9.12
N GLU A 17 -10.77 -5.95 8.42
CA GLU A 17 -11.38 -7.25 8.23
C GLU A 17 -10.36 -8.38 8.19
N ILE A 18 -10.81 -9.56 8.58
CA ILE A 18 -10.04 -10.80 8.55
C ILE A 18 -10.81 -11.81 7.71
N VAL A 19 -10.11 -12.49 6.83
CA VAL A 19 -10.62 -13.65 6.09
C VAL A 19 -9.71 -14.83 6.36
N GLY A 20 -10.28 -15.97 6.69
CA GLY A 20 -9.54 -17.21 6.92
C GLY A 20 -8.90 -17.32 8.30
N ARG A 21 -7.95 -18.24 8.40
CA ARG A 21 -7.17 -18.59 9.60
C ARG A 21 -5.80 -19.11 9.17
N GLY A 22 -4.84 -19.17 10.08
CA GLY A 22 -3.48 -19.65 9.83
C GLY A 22 -2.47 -18.55 9.98
N GLU A 23 -1.39 -18.60 9.19
CA GLU A 23 -0.32 -17.61 9.22
C GLU A 23 -0.83 -16.24 8.79
N PRO A 24 -0.48 -15.15 9.51
CA PRO A 24 -1.00 -13.83 9.22
C PRO A 24 -0.34 -13.21 7.98
N ILE A 25 -1.18 -12.71 7.09
CA ILE A 25 -0.81 -11.91 5.93
C ILE A 25 -1.55 -10.57 6.05
N VAL A 26 -0.83 -9.47 6.17
CA VAL A 26 -1.42 -8.14 6.39
C VAL A 26 -1.29 -7.27 5.17
N PHE A 27 -2.40 -6.68 4.75
CA PHE A 27 -2.53 -5.86 3.56
C PHE A 27 -2.61 -4.37 3.92
N LEU A 28 -1.66 -3.56 3.41
CA LEU A 28 -1.59 -2.12 3.60
C LEU A 28 -1.87 -1.39 2.29
N HIS A 29 -2.92 -0.61 2.25
CA HIS A 29 -3.38 0.08 1.04
C HIS A 29 -2.54 1.31 0.66
N ALA A 30 -2.65 1.73 -0.61
CA ALA A 30 -2.06 2.95 -1.14
C ALA A 30 -2.71 4.23 -0.57
N ARG A 31 -2.07 5.40 -0.75
CA ARG A 31 -2.64 6.70 -0.36
C ARG A 31 -3.91 7.06 -1.17
N VAL A 32 -4.03 6.53 -2.36
CA VAL A 32 -5.15 6.79 -3.27
C VAL A 32 -6.18 5.66 -3.27
N ALA A 33 -6.21 4.87 -2.19
CA ALA A 33 -7.11 3.74 -2.02
C ALA A 33 -7.41 3.52 -0.53
N ASP A 34 -8.30 2.61 -0.23
CA ASP A 34 -8.54 2.05 1.10
C ASP A 34 -8.46 0.51 1.04
N ARG A 35 -8.79 -0.20 2.14
CA ARG A 35 -8.68 -1.66 2.20
C ARG A 35 -9.44 -2.40 1.09
N ARG A 36 -10.45 -1.78 0.46
CA ARG A 36 -11.24 -2.37 -0.62
C ARG A 36 -10.41 -2.70 -1.86
N MET A 37 -9.24 -2.07 -2.04
CA MET A 37 -8.33 -2.45 -3.12
C MET A 37 -7.82 -3.89 -3.01
N TRP A 38 -7.95 -4.49 -1.85
CA TRP A 38 -7.48 -5.85 -1.54
C TRP A 38 -8.60 -6.90 -1.54
N ASP A 39 -9.83 -6.55 -1.99
CA ASP A 39 -10.98 -7.45 -1.91
C ASP A 39 -10.74 -8.83 -2.58
N HIS A 40 -10.11 -8.86 -3.75
CA HIS A 40 -9.76 -10.10 -4.43
C HIS A 40 -8.60 -10.85 -3.72
N PRO A 41 -7.43 -10.24 -3.45
CA PRO A 41 -6.34 -10.90 -2.75
C PRO A 41 -6.74 -11.46 -1.38
N ILE A 42 -7.49 -10.69 -0.58
CA ILE A 42 -7.86 -11.11 0.78
C ILE A 42 -8.78 -12.35 0.78
N ARG A 43 -9.67 -12.47 -0.22
CA ARG A 43 -10.54 -13.64 -0.36
C ARG A 43 -9.75 -14.87 -0.77
N THR A 44 -8.87 -14.74 -1.76
CA THR A 44 -8.10 -15.85 -2.30
C THR A 44 -7.09 -16.36 -1.28
N ILE A 45 -6.28 -15.47 -0.70
CA ILE A 45 -5.26 -15.84 0.30
C ILE A 45 -5.90 -16.27 1.61
N GLY A 46 -7.05 -15.71 1.95
CA GLY A 46 -7.84 -16.11 3.12
C GLY A 46 -8.42 -17.52 3.05
N ALA A 47 -8.33 -18.23 1.93
CA ALA A 47 -8.68 -19.65 1.85
C ALA A 47 -7.70 -20.53 2.64
N THR A 48 -6.43 -20.13 2.74
CA THR A 48 -5.34 -20.92 3.35
C THR A 48 -4.58 -20.20 4.47
N HIS A 49 -4.75 -18.89 4.61
CA HIS A 49 -4.05 -18.03 5.56
C HIS A 49 -5.02 -17.13 6.32
N GLN A 50 -4.54 -16.46 7.35
CA GLN A 50 -5.26 -15.37 8.00
C GLN A 50 -4.95 -14.07 7.26
N ALA A 51 -5.77 -13.73 6.26
CA ALA A 51 -5.64 -12.50 5.49
C ALA A 51 -6.32 -11.33 6.24
N ILE A 52 -5.57 -10.28 6.53
CA ILE A 52 -5.97 -9.12 7.33
C ILE A 52 -5.80 -7.86 6.48
N ALA A 53 -6.86 -7.07 6.29
CA ALA A 53 -6.76 -5.76 5.67
C ALA A 53 -7.42 -4.72 6.57
N TYR A 54 -6.81 -3.53 6.70
CA TYR A 54 -7.39 -2.45 7.49
C TYR A 54 -7.24 -1.11 6.79
N ASP A 55 -8.11 -0.17 7.15
CA ASP A 55 -8.04 1.21 6.73
C ASP A 55 -7.13 1.99 7.68
N ARG A 56 -6.10 2.62 7.14
CA ARG A 56 -5.24 3.53 7.89
C ARG A 56 -6.00 4.80 8.28
N ARG A 57 -5.47 5.57 9.21
CA ARG A 57 -6.04 6.87 9.60
C ARG A 57 -6.26 7.77 8.38
N GLY A 58 -7.44 8.38 8.29
CA GLY A 58 -7.85 9.21 7.15
C GLY A 58 -8.35 8.44 5.94
N PHE A 59 -8.68 7.14 6.10
CA PHE A 59 -9.18 6.31 5.01
C PHE A 59 -10.34 5.41 5.46
N GLY A 60 -11.19 5.08 4.50
CA GLY A 60 -12.25 4.07 4.61
C GLY A 60 -13.15 4.26 5.83
N GLU A 61 -13.28 3.20 6.63
CA GLU A 61 -14.14 3.17 7.81
C GLU A 61 -13.41 3.49 9.13
N THR A 62 -12.08 3.71 9.07
CA THR A 62 -11.30 4.13 10.26
C THR A 62 -11.75 5.50 10.73
N ARG A 63 -12.04 5.60 12.02
CA ARG A 63 -12.40 6.86 12.68
C ARG A 63 -11.21 7.36 13.47
N ALA A 64 -10.77 8.58 13.19
CA ALA A 64 -9.66 9.20 13.90
C ALA A 64 -9.99 10.64 14.25
N ARG A 65 -9.57 11.06 15.44
CA ARG A 65 -9.47 12.49 15.80
C ARG A 65 -8.04 12.93 15.54
N ALA A 66 -7.85 14.19 15.18
CA ALA A 66 -6.52 14.72 14.90
C ALA A 66 -5.59 14.55 16.11
N GLU A 67 -4.47 13.89 15.88
CA GLU A 67 -3.32 13.74 16.78
C GLU A 67 -2.08 13.36 15.97
N ASP A 68 -0.92 13.73 16.46
CA ASP A 68 0.33 13.22 15.90
C ASP A 68 0.46 11.73 16.22
N HIS A 69 0.80 10.93 15.23
CA HIS A 69 0.74 9.45 15.33
C HIS A 69 1.85 8.77 14.52
N SER A 70 2.13 7.53 14.85
CA SER A 70 2.99 6.66 14.06
C SER A 70 2.13 5.65 13.27
N SER A 71 2.24 5.68 11.95
CA SER A 71 1.58 4.69 11.09
C SER A 71 2.17 3.29 11.25
N VAL A 72 3.44 3.20 11.63
CA VAL A 72 4.10 1.92 11.98
C VAL A 72 3.54 1.37 13.29
N ASP A 73 3.39 2.19 14.31
CA ASP A 73 2.83 1.73 15.60
C ASP A 73 1.34 1.37 15.48
N ASP A 74 0.58 2.04 14.61
CA ASP A 74 -0.78 1.61 14.24
C ASP A 74 -0.78 0.20 13.64
N LEU A 75 0.15 -0.11 12.73
CA LEU A 75 0.30 -1.46 12.15
C LEU A 75 0.66 -2.49 13.23
N ILE A 76 1.61 -2.19 14.11
CA ILE A 76 1.98 -3.09 15.20
C ILE A 76 0.81 -3.31 16.16
N THR A 77 0.02 -2.28 16.44
CA THR A 77 -1.20 -2.38 17.26
C THR A 77 -2.23 -3.31 16.61
N VAL A 78 -2.41 -3.25 15.29
CA VAL A 78 -3.27 -4.19 14.56
C VAL A 78 -2.71 -5.61 14.67
N LEU A 79 -1.40 -5.82 14.41
CA LEU A 79 -0.77 -7.14 14.52
C LEU A 79 -0.93 -7.74 15.91
N ALA A 80 -0.68 -6.98 16.96
CA ALA A 80 -0.85 -7.42 18.34
C ALA A 80 -2.30 -7.83 18.65
N SER A 81 -3.25 -7.04 18.14
CA SER A 81 -4.68 -7.25 18.47
C SER A 81 -5.32 -8.41 17.72
N VAL A 82 -4.95 -8.64 16.43
CA VAL A 82 -5.68 -9.58 15.57
C VAL A 82 -4.84 -10.72 15.02
N ALA A 83 -3.51 -10.64 15.12
CA ALA A 83 -2.58 -11.70 14.72
C ALA A 83 -1.89 -12.37 15.92
N GLU A 84 -2.26 -12.03 17.16
CA GLU A 84 -1.70 -12.61 18.40
C GLU A 84 -0.16 -12.44 18.46
N GLU A 85 0.35 -11.27 18.03
CA GLU A 85 1.79 -10.94 17.95
C GLU A 85 2.61 -11.88 17.05
N ARG A 86 1.97 -12.72 16.25
CA ARG A 86 2.68 -13.61 15.32
C ARG A 86 3.31 -12.81 14.17
N PRO A 87 4.55 -13.15 13.76
CA PRO A 87 5.17 -12.52 12.61
C PRO A 87 4.32 -12.67 11.34
N ALA A 88 4.16 -11.59 10.57
CA ALA A 88 3.32 -11.55 9.39
C ALA A 88 4.14 -11.32 8.10
N ILE A 89 3.61 -11.78 6.96
CA ILE A 89 4.01 -11.22 5.67
C ILE A 89 3.18 -9.95 5.45
N LEU A 90 3.85 -8.85 5.13
CA LEU A 90 3.21 -7.58 4.82
C LEU A 90 3.09 -7.41 3.29
N VAL A 91 1.88 -7.31 2.79
CA VAL A 91 1.56 -7.00 1.39
C VAL A 91 1.14 -5.55 1.32
N ALA A 92 1.95 -4.70 0.70
CA ALA A 92 1.82 -3.27 0.87
C ALA A 92 1.98 -2.50 -0.44
N CYS A 93 1.08 -1.55 -0.70
CA CYS A 93 1.11 -0.74 -1.92
C CYS A 93 1.49 0.72 -1.59
N SER A 94 2.37 1.30 -2.40
CA SER A 94 2.70 2.73 -2.40
C SER A 94 3.08 3.25 -1.00
N GLN A 95 2.32 4.15 -0.41
CA GLN A 95 2.53 4.64 0.96
C GLN A 95 2.52 3.51 1.99
N GLY A 96 1.67 2.50 1.83
CA GLY A 96 1.69 1.28 2.65
C GLY A 96 3.03 0.57 2.59
N GLY A 97 3.69 0.57 1.42
CA GLY A 97 5.03 0.01 1.24
C GLY A 97 6.10 0.69 2.09
N GLY A 98 6.04 2.03 2.21
CA GLY A 98 6.93 2.77 3.11
C GLY A 98 6.73 2.38 4.57
N ILE A 99 5.47 2.24 5.00
CA ILE A 99 5.15 1.78 6.36
C ILE A 99 5.68 0.36 6.61
N ALA A 100 5.52 -0.54 5.63
CA ALA A 100 6.00 -1.91 5.75
C ALA A 100 7.54 -2.00 5.82
N LEU A 101 8.27 -1.18 5.05
CA LEU A 101 9.73 -1.07 5.11
C LEU A 101 10.19 -0.55 6.48
N ASP A 102 9.58 0.52 6.97
CA ASP A 102 9.92 1.09 8.28
C ASP A 102 9.56 0.13 9.43
N ALA A 103 8.46 -0.62 9.30
CA ALA A 103 8.10 -1.68 10.27
C ALA A 103 9.12 -2.81 10.29
N ALA A 104 9.61 -3.28 9.14
CA ALA A 104 10.64 -4.31 9.06
C ALA A 104 11.96 -3.88 9.70
N LEU A 105 12.28 -2.57 9.69
CA LEU A 105 13.48 -2.01 10.33
C LEU A 105 13.32 -1.77 11.82
N ARG A 106 12.13 -1.36 12.27
CA ARG A 106 11.87 -1.00 13.67
C ARG A 106 11.40 -2.19 14.51
N TYR A 107 10.66 -3.11 13.90
CA TYR A 107 10.02 -4.25 14.55
C TYR A 107 10.28 -5.55 13.75
N PRO A 108 11.55 -5.94 13.53
CA PRO A 108 11.89 -7.07 12.66
C PRO A 108 11.27 -8.39 13.11
N SER A 109 11.01 -8.57 14.41
CA SER A 109 10.35 -9.78 14.94
C SER A 109 8.88 -9.91 14.55
N PHE A 110 8.23 -8.85 14.08
CA PHE A 110 6.85 -8.88 13.60
C PHE A 110 6.73 -9.11 12.08
N VAL A 111 7.85 -9.08 11.35
CA VAL A 111 7.84 -9.17 9.89
C VAL A 111 8.68 -10.36 9.43
N ARG A 112 8.05 -11.31 8.73
CA ARG A 112 8.72 -12.49 8.17
C ARG A 112 8.88 -12.47 6.65
N GLY A 113 8.30 -11.48 5.98
CA GLY A 113 8.41 -11.28 4.54
C GLY A 113 7.68 -10.02 4.08
N LEU A 114 8.06 -9.49 2.93
CA LEU A 114 7.48 -8.28 2.35
C LEU A 114 7.07 -8.53 0.90
N VAL A 115 5.86 -8.11 0.54
CA VAL A 115 5.44 -7.89 -0.85
C VAL A 115 5.14 -6.40 -1.01
N LEU A 116 5.92 -5.73 -1.82
CA LEU A 116 5.89 -4.28 -1.98
C LEU A 116 5.47 -3.91 -3.40
N ILE A 117 4.29 -3.33 -3.57
CA ILE A 117 3.73 -2.97 -4.88
C ILE A 117 3.87 -1.48 -5.09
N ALA A 118 4.62 -1.07 -6.12
CA ALA A 118 4.88 0.34 -6.44
C ALA A 118 5.26 1.18 -5.18
N PRO A 119 6.18 0.72 -4.33
CA PRO A 119 6.32 1.22 -2.97
C PRO A 119 6.88 2.64 -2.91
N ASN A 120 6.36 3.42 -1.97
CA ASN A 120 7.12 4.54 -1.44
C ASN A 120 8.30 4.02 -0.60
N VAL A 121 9.43 4.72 -0.64
CA VAL A 121 10.60 4.41 0.18
C VAL A 121 10.91 5.63 1.04
N THR A 122 10.70 5.53 2.34
CA THR A 122 10.91 6.64 3.26
C THR A 122 12.37 7.11 3.26
N GLY A 123 12.59 8.42 3.25
CA GLY A 123 13.92 9.02 3.18
C GLY A 123 14.60 8.97 1.80
N ALA A 124 13.94 8.42 0.77
CA ALA A 124 14.46 8.48 -0.59
C ALA A 124 14.43 9.91 -1.16
N PRO A 125 15.34 10.26 -2.09
CA PRO A 125 15.28 11.52 -2.81
C PRO A 125 13.92 11.72 -3.48
N LYS A 126 13.48 12.97 -3.60
CA LYS A 126 12.25 13.28 -4.35
C LYS A 126 12.41 12.84 -5.81
N ILE A 127 11.35 12.25 -6.36
CA ILE A 127 11.32 11.91 -7.78
C ILE A 127 11.18 13.20 -8.59
N THR A 128 12.06 13.37 -9.58
CA THR A 128 11.91 14.42 -10.57
C THR A 128 11.14 13.86 -11.75
N HIS A 129 10.05 14.50 -12.10
CA HIS A 129 9.20 14.09 -13.22
C HIS A 129 9.51 14.89 -14.49
N PRO A 130 9.40 14.30 -15.69
CA PRO A 130 9.40 15.06 -16.92
C PRO A 130 8.22 16.04 -16.98
N ALA A 131 8.35 17.11 -17.79
CA ALA A 131 7.41 18.24 -17.81
C ALA A 131 5.92 17.86 -17.83
N PRO A 132 5.42 16.98 -18.71
CA PRO A 132 3.99 16.64 -18.71
C PRO A 132 3.48 16.06 -17.39
N ILE A 133 4.30 15.24 -16.71
CA ILE A 133 3.94 14.64 -15.41
C ILE A 133 4.11 15.67 -14.29
N ALA A 134 5.17 16.48 -14.34
CA ALA A 134 5.41 17.53 -13.35
C ALA A 134 4.25 18.54 -13.30
N ASP A 135 3.70 18.90 -14.46
CA ASP A 135 2.55 19.80 -14.57
C ASP A 135 1.29 19.18 -13.93
N LEU A 136 1.02 17.91 -14.20
CA LEU A 136 -0.09 17.19 -13.55
C LEU A 136 0.08 17.12 -12.03
N VAL A 137 1.30 16.85 -11.54
CA VAL A 137 1.59 16.83 -10.09
C VAL A 137 1.40 18.22 -9.46
N ALA A 138 1.80 19.29 -10.16
CA ALA A 138 1.58 20.66 -9.69
C ALA A 138 0.07 21.02 -9.66
N CYS A 139 -0.67 20.65 -10.71
CA CYS A 139 -2.12 20.84 -10.77
C CYS A 139 -2.85 20.04 -9.66
N LEU A 140 -2.40 18.82 -9.34
CA LEU A 140 -2.94 18.05 -8.24
C LEU A 140 -2.73 18.76 -6.90
N ALA A 141 -1.51 19.24 -6.64
CA ALA A 141 -1.20 19.96 -5.40
C ALA A 141 -2.08 21.23 -5.25
N GLN A 142 -2.35 21.93 -6.34
CA GLN A 142 -3.26 23.08 -6.36
C GLN A 142 -4.69 22.66 -6.07
N ALA A 143 -5.21 21.61 -6.74
CA ALA A 143 -6.57 21.12 -6.51
C ALA A 143 -6.78 20.66 -5.06
N GLU A 144 -5.82 19.92 -4.49
CA GLU A 144 -5.85 19.50 -3.08
C GLU A 144 -5.82 20.70 -2.12
N SER A 145 -4.99 21.71 -2.39
CA SER A 145 -4.89 22.90 -1.53
C SER A 145 -6.11 23.82 -1.58
N SER A 146 -6.81 23.84 -2.72
CA SER A 146 -8.07 24.58 -2.90
C SER A 146 -9.32 23.80 -2.52
N ASN A 147 -9.15 22.54 -2.05
CA ASN A 147 -10.24 21.61 -1.75
C ASN A 147 -11.16 21.33 -2.95
N ASP A 148 -10.60 21.39 -4.17
CA ASP A 148 -11.28 20.97 -5.39
C ASP A 148 -11.22 19.44 -5.53
N ILE A 149 -12.14 18.77 -4.85
CA ILE A 149 -12.14 17.30 -4.73
C ILE A 149 -12.31 16.64 -6.09
N GLU A 150 -13.22 17.15 -6.93
CA GLU A 150 -13.46 16.56 -8.26
C GLU A 150 -12.21 16.62 -9.13
N LYS A 151 -11.60 17.80 -9.22
CA LYS A 151 -10.36 17.99 -9.97
C LYS A 151 -9.20 17.15 -9.43
N ALA A 152 -9.08 17.06 -8.12
CA ALA A 152 -8.07 16.21 -7.50
C ALA A 152 -8.26 14.73 -7.87
N ILE A 153 -9.50 14.21 -7.90
CA ILE A 153 -9.79 12.83 -8.27
C ILE A 153 -9.51 12.59 -9.76
N GLU A 154 -9.87 13.51 -10.65
CA GLU A 154 -9.56 13.41 -12.08
C GLU A 154 -8.04 13.25 -12.30
N ILE A 155 -7.24 14.15 -11.69
CA ILE A 155 -5.79 14.12 -11.84
C ILE A 155 -5.19 12.87 -11.19
N ARG A 156 -5.69 12.45 -10.02
CA ARG A 156 -5.29 11.20 -9.37
C ARG A 156 -5.59 10.00 -10.26
N THR A 157 -6.72 10.00 -10.96
CA THR A 157 -7.10 8.93 -11.88
C THR A 157 -6.12 8.84 -13.04
N THR A 158 -5.76 9.96 -13.64
CA THR A 158 -4.76 10.03 -14.72
C THR A 158 -3.39 9.55 -14.24
N LEU A 159 -2.92 10.02 -13.08
CA LEU A 159 -1.59 9.70 -12.57
C LEU A 159 -1.44 8.24 -12.13
N TRP A 160 -2.43 7.70 -11.40
CA TRP A 160 -2.26 6.45 -10.67
C TRP A 160 -3.15 5.29 -11.12
N LEU A 161 -4.23 5.56 -11.86
CA LEU A 161 -5.08 4.49 -12.39
C LEU A 161 -4.86 4.28 -13.88
N ASP A 162 -4.97 5.34 -14.67
CA ASP A 162 -4.76 5.20 -16.12
C ASP A 162 -3.28 5.07 -16.48
N GLY A 163 -2.39 5.68 -15.71
CA GLY A 163 -0.97 5.83 -15.98
C GLY A 163 -0.68 7.17 -16.65
N PRO A 164 0.37 7.91 -16.19
CA PRO A 164 0.57 9.32 -16.54
C PRO A 164 0.89 9.58 -18.01
N LEU A 165 1.28 8.55 -18.74
CA LEU A 165 1.63 8.62 -20.18
C LEU A 165 0.66 7.84 -21.05
N GLN A 166 -0.47 7.40 -20.47
CA GLN A 166 -1.49 6.63 -21.17
C GLN A 166 -2.71 7.50 -21.52
N SER A 167 -3.55 6.97 -22.40
CA SER A 167 -4.82 7.61 -22.72
C SER A 167 -5.74 7.67 -21.51
N GLU A 168 -6.41 8.78 -21.33
CA GLU A 168 -7.50 8.89 -20.35
C GLU A 168 -8.56 7.82 -20.61
N GLY A 169 -9.04 7.20 -19.52
CA GLY A 169 -10.04 6.14 -19.62
C GLY A 169 -9.48 4.77 -20.00
N ARG A 170 -8.17 4.53 -19.88
CA ARG A 170 -7.57 3.21 -20.08
C ARG A 170 -8.21 2.16 -19.16
N VAL A 171 -8.43 2.51 -17.92
CA VAL A 171 -9.15 1.66 -16.95
C VAL A 171 -10.59 2.14 -16.84
N ILE A 172 -11.56 1.25 -17.09
CA ILE A 172 -13.01 1.54 -17.12
C ILE A 172 -13.79 0.66 -16.15
N GLY A 173 -15.08 0.87 -16.07
CA GLY A 173 -16.01 0.00 -15.35
C GLY A 173 -15.88 0.05 -13.84
N GLY A 174 -16.01 -1.10 -13.18
CA GLY A 174 -16.06 -1.22 -11.72
C GLY A 174 -14.80 -0.73 -11.01
N VAL A 175 -13.63 -0.96 -11.60
CA VAL A 175 -12.34 -0.54 -11.03
C VAL A 175 -12.25 0.99 -10.97
N ARG A 176 -12.59 1.68 -12.06
CA ARG A 176 -12.58 3.16 -12.09
C ARG A 176 -13.59 3.73 -11.10
N LYS A 177 -14.79 3.15 -11.04
CA LYS A 177 -15.81 3.55 -10.06
C LYS A 177 -15.32 3.38 -8.63
N LEU A 178 -14.74 2.23 -8.29
CA LEU A 178 -14.19 1.96 -6.96
C LEU A 178 -13.06 2.94 -6.62
N PHE A 179 -12.15 3.22 -7.57
CA PHE A 179 -11.08 4.20 -7.37
C PHE A 179 -11.64 5.58 -7.05
N TYR A 180 -12.64 6.04 -7.79
CA TYR A 180 -13.34 7.30 -7.54
C TYR A 180 -13.96 7.34 -6.14
N GLU A 181 -14.70 6.30 -5.75
CA GLU A 181 -15.36 6.19 -4.45
C GLU A 181 -14.34 6.24 -3.28
N MET A 182 -13.21 5.50 -3.40
CA MET A 182 -12.17 5.49 -2.37
C MET A 182 -11.52 6.88 -2.20
N ASN A 183 -11.23 7.56 -3.30
CA ASN A 183 -10.62 8.88 -3.27
C ASN A 183 -11.59 9.95 -2.79
N SER A 184 -12.85 9.92 -3.22
CA SER A 184 -13.90 10.84 -2.75
C SER A 184 -14.10 10.72 -1.24
N ALA A 185 -14.15 9.49 -0.73
CA ALA A 185 -14.26 9.25 0.71
C ALA A 185 -13.04 9.82 1.48
N ALA A 186 -11.82 9.50 1.03
CA ALA A 186 -10.59 9.93 1.73
C ALA A 186 -10.39 11.46 1.71
N LEU A 187 -10.67 12.11 0.57
CA LEU A 187 -10.55 13.57 0.45
C LEU A 187 -11.62 14.33 1.24
N GLY A 188 -12.76 13.70 1.51
CA GLY A 188 -13.82 14.26 2.34
C GLY A 188 -13.62 14.11 3.86
N LEU A 189 -12.62 13.33 4.30
CA LEU A 189 -12.37 13.15 5.72
C LEU A 189 -11.58 14.30 6.35
N PRO A 190 -11.81 14.60 7.64
CA PRO A 190 -11.04 15.61 8.35
C PRO A 190 -9.57 15.20 8.50
N PRO A 191 -8.64 16.17 8.69
CA PRO A 191 -7.24 15.87 8.96
C PRO A 191 -7.08 15.00 10.21
N VAL A 192 -6.13 14.05 10.15
CA VAL A 192 -5.88 13.07 11.23
C VAL A 192 -4.65 13.38 12.08
N GLY A 193 -3.94 14.49 11.80
CA GLY A 193 -2.65 14.84 12.40
C GLY A 193 -1.45 14.40 11.57
N ALA A 194 -0.25 14.67 12.07
CA ALA A 194 0.99 14.36 11.38
C ALA A 194 1.45 12.93 11.68
N ASN A 195 2.00 12.25 10.65
CA ASN A 195 2.76 11.02 10.88
C ASN A 195 4.16 11.37 11.39
N THR A 196 4.53 10.84 12.54
CA THR A 196 5.80 11.09 13.22
C THR A 196 6.88 10.04 12.96
N ASP A 197 6.59 9.04 12.12
CA ASP A 197 7.57 8.02 11.77
C ASP A 197 8.80 8.64 11.09
N PRO A 198 10.03 8.33 11.58
CA PRO A 198 11.24 8.84 10.95
C PRO A 198 11.43 8.20 9.56
N PRO A 199 11.85 8.98 8.54
CA PRO A 199 12.03 8.48 7.18
C PRO A 199 13.37 7.76 7.03
N ILE A 200 13.45 6.48 7.42
CA ILE A 200 14.73 5.75 7.60
C ILE A 200 15.03 4.70 6.52
N ALA A 201 14.04 4.21 5.78
CA ALA A 201 14.21 3.00 4.97
C ALA A 201 15.29 3.13 3.88
N TYR A 202 15.33 4.23 3.13
CA TYR A 202 16.22 4.36 1.96
C TYR A 202 17.71 4.12 2.27
N ARG A 203 18.16 4.56 3.44
CA ARG A 203 19.57 4.42 3.87
C ARG A 203 19.88 3.08 4.52
N ARG A 204 18.84 2.29 4.85
CA ARG A 204 18.94 1.08 5.67
C ARG A 204 18.41 -0.17 4.97
N LEU A 205 18.18 -0.13 3.65
CA LEU A 205 17.60 -1.24 2.88
C LEU A 205 18.32 -2.57 3.10
N ARG A 206 19.66 -2.55 3.23
CA ARG A 206 20.48 -3.76 3.44
C ARG A 206 20.29 -4.41 4.80
N GLU A 207 19.72 -3.71 5.77
CA GLU A 207 19.41 -4.25 7.10
C GLU A 207 18.11 -5.10 7.07
N ILE A 208 17.28 -4.95 6.05
CA ILE A 208 16.09 -5.77 5.85
C ILE A 208 16.54 -7.13 5.33
N SER A 209 16.46 -8.15 6.20
CA SER A 209 16.94 -9.50 5.93
C SER A 209 15.84 -10.48 5.50
N VAL A 210 14.58 -10.10 5.62
CA VAL A 210 13.44 -10.94 5.24
C VAL A 210 13.30 -11.04 3.72
N PRO A 211 12.79 -12.16 3.19
CA PRO A 211 12.44 -12.27 1.77
C PRO A 211 11.55 -11.11 1.34
N THR A 212 11.85 -10.50 0.21
CA THR A 212 11.08 -9.36 -0.28
C THR A 212 10.83 -9.46 -1.77
N LEU A 213 9.56 -9.46 -2.15
CA LEU A 213 9.11 -9.31 -3.53
C LEU A 213 8.72 -7.86 -3.77
N VAL A 214 9.32 -7.22 -4.75
CA VAL A 214 8.94 -5.89 -5.22
C VAL A 214 8.22 -6.02 -6.55
N MET A 215 7.02 -5.46 -6.65
CA MET A 215 6.19 -5.47 -7.86
C MET A 215 5.96 -4.03 -8.33
N CYS A 216 5.86 -3.83 -9.63
CA CYS A 216 5.51 -2.53 -10.20
C CYS A 216 4.84 -2.69 -11.57
N GLY A 217 3.81 -1.89 -11.85
CA GLY A 217 3.24 -1.81 -13.18
C GLY A 217 4.18 -1.09 -14.14
N ASN A 218 4.25 -1.56 -15.40
CA ASN A 218 5.11 -0.95 -16.41
C ASN A 218 4.53 0.35 -17.00
N LEU A 219 3.30 0.72 -16.65
CA LEU A 219 2.64 1.98 -17.00
C LEU A 219 2.60 2.98 -15.82
N ASP A 220 3.20 2.65 -14.67
CA ASP A 220 3.32 3.57 -13.53
C ASP A 220 4.29 4.74 -13.85
N LEU A 221 4.32 5.75 -13.00
CA LEU A 221 5.28 6.86 -13.10
C LEU A 221 6.71 6.33 -13.27
N PRO A 222 7.48 6.81 -14.25
CA PRO A 222 8.83 6.29 -14.52
C PRO A 222 9.74 6.27 -13.30
N GLY A 223 9.70 7.32 -12.47
CA GLY A 223 10.51 7.38 -11.26
C GLY A 223 10.07 6.38 -10.17
N ILE A 224 8.82 5.91 -10.16
CA ILE A 224 8.37 4.83 -9.27
C ILE A 224 8.86 3.48 -9.79
N GLN A 225 8.82 3.26 -11.11
CA GLN A 225 9.36 2.05 -11.72
C GLN A 225 10.87 1.92 -11.45
N GLU A 226 11.64 3.00 -11.66
CA GLU A 226 13.09 3.02 -11.35
C GLU A 226 13.35 2.75 -9.87
N ARG A 227 12.59 3.40 -8.97
CA ARG A 227 12.71 3.20 -7.53
C ARG A 227 12.38 1.78 -7.11
N SER A 228 11.38 1.17 -7.71
CA SER A 228 11.01 -0.22 -7.44
C SER A 228 12.11 -1.20 -7.85
N ARG A 229 12.72 -1.01 -9.02
CA ARG A 229 13.88 -1.81 -9.46
C ARG A 229 15.11 -1.57 -8.58
N TYR A 230 15.38 -0.31 -8.23
CA TYR A 230 16.45 0.04 -7.30
C TYR A 230 16.26 -0.61 -5.93
N LEU A 231 15.04 -0.56 -5.39
CA LEU A 231 14.70 -1.18 -4.11
C LEU A 231 14.99 -2.68 -4.13
N ALA A 232 14.47 -3.41 -5.12
CA ALA A 232 14.70 -4.85 -5.26
C ALA A 232 16.19 -5.21 -5.33
N ALA A 233 16.97 -4.43 -6.06
CA ALA A 233 18.42 -4.64 -6.24
C ALA A 233 19.26 -4.32 -4.97
N ASN A 234 18.75 -3.50 -4.03
CA ASN A 234 19.46 -3.07 -2.84
C ASN A 234 19.00 -3.74 -1.53
N LEU A 235 17.92 -4.51 -1.59
CA LEU A 235 17.51 -5.40 -0.50
C LEU A 235 18.37 -6.66 -0.52
N SER A 236 18.73 -7.19 0.66
CA SER A 236 19.57 -8.39 0.76
C SER A 236 18.91 -9.65 0.16
N ARG A 237 17.58 -9.72 0.16
CA ARG A 237 16.78 -10.84 -0.39
C ARG A 237 15.63 -10.30 -1.24
N GLY A 238 15.93 -9.29 -2.07
CA GLY A 238 14.98 -8.64 -2.97
C GLY A 238 14.83 -9.35 -4.31
N THR A 239 13.61 -9.53 -4.77
CA THR A 239 13.26 -9.95 -6.13
C THR A 239 12.34 -8.92 -6.75
N PHE A 240 12.33 -8.81 -8.09
CA PHE A 240 11.48 -7.86 -8.82
C PHE A 240 10.56 -8.59 -9.79
N TYR A 241 9.29 -8.18 -9.79
CA TYR A 241 8.29 -8.65 -10.74
C TYR A 241 7.60 -7.45 -11.41
N GLU A 242 7.66 -7.35 -12.74
CA GLU A 242 6.96 -6.33 -13.51
C GLU A 242 5.56 -6.85 -13.89
N VAL A 243 4.53 -6.08 -13.54
CA VAL A 243 3.15 -6.38 -13.94
C VAL A 243 2.85 -5.62 -15.22
N SER A 244 2.75 -6.33 -16.33
CA SER A 244 2.55 -5.73 -17.65
C SER A 244 1.18 -5.06 -17.77
N ASP A 245 1.10 -3.98 -18.56
CA ASP A 245 -0.12 -3.23 -18.88
C ASP A 245 -0.91 -2.73 -17.65
N THR A 246 -0.21 -2.45 -16.55
CA THR A 246 -0.79 -1.87 -15.34
C THR A 246 -0.04 -0.62 -14.90
N ALA A 247 -0.77 0.29 -14.23
CA ALA A 247 -0.19 1.49 -13.65
C ALA A 247 0.14 1.26 -12.15
N HIS A 248 -0.24 2.20 -11.29
CA HIS A 248 0.16 2.22 -9.88
C HIS A 248 -0.57 1.21 -8.99
N LEU A 249 -1.71 0.70 -9.44
CA LEU A 249 -2.57 -0.20 -8.64
C LEU A 249 -2.79 -1.55 -9.34
N PRO A 250 -1.72 -2.32 -9.61
CA PRO A 250 -1.83 -3.59 -10.34
C PRO A 250 -2.82 -4.57 -9.71
N SER A 251 -2.96 -4.54 -8.37
CA SER A 251 -3.92 -5.39 -7.63
C SER A 251 -5.39 -5.12 -7.97
N LEU A 252 -5.71 -3.92 -8.46
CA LEU A 252 -7.06 -3.58 -8.96
C LEU A 252 -7.20 -3.88 -10.45
N GLU A 253 -6.14 -3.71 -11.23
CA GLU A 253 -6.18 -3.82 -12.68
C GLU A 253 -6.06 -5.28 -13.16
N ARG A 254 -5.21 -6.07 -12.50
CA ARG A 254 -4.97 -7.50 -12.75
C ARG A 254 -5.01 -8.31 -11.45
N PRO A 255 -6.17 -8.36 -10.77
CA PRO A 255 -6.27 -8.93 -9.42
C PRO A 255 -5.86 -10.40 -9.37
N GLU A 256 -6.19 -11.21 -10.37
CA GLU A 256 -5.85 -12.63 -10.41
C GLU A 256 -4.34 -12.86 -10.55
N GLU A 257 -3.69 -12.20 -11.52
CA GLU A 257 -2.24 -12.30 -11.74
C GLU A 257 -1.46 -11.88 -10.50
N VAL A 258 -1.77 -10.69 -9.96
CA VAL A 258 -1.10 -10.14 -8.77
C VAL A 258 -1.30 -11.06 -7.56
N THR A 259 -2.51 -11.59 -7.37
CA THR A 259 -2.79 -12.49 -6.25
C THR A 259 -2.05 -13.80 -6.36
N ASN A 260 -1.92 -14.37 -7.56
CA ASN A 260 -1.16 -15.61 -7.79
C ASN A 260 0.33 -15.41 -7.47
N VAL A 261 0.92 -14.32 -7.95
CA VAL A 261 2.34 -13.97 -7.65
C VAL A 261 2.56 -13.77 -6.15
N ILE A 262 1.62 -13.12 -5.46
CA ILE A 262 1.67 -12.98 -3.99
C ILE A 262 1.60 -14.36 -3.31
N ALA A 263 0.69 -15.24 -3.74
CA ALA A 263 0.52 -16.56 -3.16
C ALA A 263 1.77 -17.44 -3.35
N GLU A 264 2.37 -17.43 -4.54
CA GLU A 264 3.63 -18.11 -4.83
C GLU A 264 4.77 -17.63 -3.91
N PHE A 265 4.89 -16.32 -3.72
CA PHE A 265 5.88 -15.76 -2.79
C PHE A 265 5.63 -16.20 -1.33
N ILE A 266 4.37 -16.19 -0.87
CA ILE A 266 4.00 -16.65 0.47
C ILE A 266 4.41 -18.11 0.68
N ASP A 267 4.19 -18.97 -0.33
CA ASP A 267 4.57 -20.39 -0.24
C ASP A 267 6.08 -20.60 -0.23
N GLN A 268 6.86 -19.79 -0.98
CA GLN A 268 8.32 -19.80 -0.91
C GLN A 268 8.84 -19.45 0.49
N CYS A 269 8.22 -18.49 1.18
CA CYS A 269 8.60 -18.11 2.54
C CYS A 269 8.36 -19.21 3.59
N LYS A 270 7.55 -20.23 3.31
CA LYS A 270 7.34 -21.38 4.22
C LYS A 270 8.48 -22.40 4.18
N GLY A 271 9.15 -22.53 3.04
CA GLY A 271 10.21 -23.52 2.84
C GLY A 271 11.56 -23.17 3.47
N GLU A 272 11.69 -21.98 4.04
CA GLU A 272 12.94 -21.43 4.56
C GLU A 272 12.98 -21.32 6.11
N GLN A 273 12.06 -21.99 6.82
CA GLN A 273 12.03 -22.07 8.29
C GLN A 273 12.77 -23.29 8.84
#